data_43885e13e795770a230aecec815800dc
#
_entry.id   43885e13e795770a230aecec815800dc
#
_cell.length_a   1.000
_cell.length_b   1.000
_cell.length_c   1.000
_cell.angle_alpha   90.00
_cell.angle_beta   90.00
_cell.angle_gamma   90.00
#
_symmetry.space_group_name_H-M   'P 1'
#
loop_
_entity.id
_entity.type
_entity.pdbx_description
1 polymer ?
#
loop_
_entity_poly.entity_id
_entity_poly.type
_entity_poly.pdbx_seq_one_letter_code
_entity_poly.pdbx_strand_id
1 'polypeptide(L)'
;MRTDPDAKRQRGISFLLIDMNTPGVDLRPIITLDGRHEVNEVFFSDVRVPAENLVGEENRGWDYAKFLLANERSGIARIGLSKERVSRIRQRAQANGVWDDPLFRAEVIRLEIELKALE
;
A
#
# COMPACT_ATOMS: atom_id res chain seq x y z
N MET A 1 17.21 0.60 -7.74
CA MET A 1 18.68 0.58 -7.58
C MET A 1 19.31 1.79 -8.26
N ARG A 2 20.55 2.14 -7.88
CA ARG A 2 21.31 3.17 -8.60
C ARG A 2 22.13 2.53 -9.72
N THR A 3 21.83 2.91 -10.95
CA THR A 3 22.48 2.40 -12.16
C THR A 3 23.56 3.35 -12.70
N ASP A 4 23.44 4.65 -12.41
CA ASP A 4 24.48 5.65 -12.71
C ASP A 4 24.98 6.28 -11.39
N PRO A 5 26.17 5.92 -10.89
CA PRO A 5 26.72 6.42 -9.64
C PRO A 5 27.12 7.91 -9.70
N ASP A 6 27.42 8.43 -10.89
CA ASP A 6 27.89 9.81 -11.08
C ASP A 6 26.72 10.81 -11.22
N ALA A 7 25.51 10.30 -11.45
CA ALA A 7 24.34 11.14 -11.57
C ALA A 7 23.96 11.81 -10.25
N LYS A 8 23.58 13.09 -10.32
CA LYS A 8 23.22 13.89 -9.15
C LYS A 8 21.84 13.51 -8.62
N ARG A 9 21.72 13.41 -7.28
CA ARG A 9 20.47 13.17 -6.52
C ARG A 9 19.75 11.88 -7.00
N GLN A 10 18.49 11.99 -7.43
CA GLN A 10 17.64 10.89 -7.86
C GLN A 10 17.78 10.50 -9.34
N ARG A 11 18.57 11.25 -10.10
CA ARG A 11 18.95 10.84 -11.46
C ARG A 11 19.86 9.61 -11.36
N GLY A 12 19.81 8.73 -12.31
CA GLY A 12 20.61 7.49 -12.26
C GLY A 12 20.02 6.40 -11.36
N ILE A 13 18.74 6.49 -11.03
CA ILE A 13 17.99 5.42 -10.36
C ILE A 13 17.11 4.71 -11.39
N SER A 14 17.17 3.39 -11.38
CA SER A 14 16.33 2.52 -12.21
C SER A 14 15.49 1.58 -11.34
N PHE A 15 14.36 1.11 -11.86
CA PHE A 15 13.54 0.08 -11.26
C PHE A 15 13.77 -1.24 -11.96
N LEU A 16 13.93 -2.31 -11.16
CA LEU A 16 14.04 -3.68 -11.61
C LEU A 16 13.04 -4.54 -10.87
N LEU A 17 12.39 -5.44 -11.58
CA LEU A 17 11.60 -6.50 -10.97
C LEU A 17 12.53 -7.65 -10.59
N ILE A 18 12.49 -8.06 -9.33
CA ILE A 18 13.32 -9.15 -8.80
C ILE A 18 12.38 -10.20 -8.20
N ASP A 19 12.53 -11.46 -8.65
CA ASP A 19 11.86 -12.55 -7.97
C ASP A 19 12.48 -12.74 -6.60
N MET A 20 11.66 -12.77 -5.57
CA MET A 20 12.09 -12.90 -4.18
C MET A 20 12.77 -14.25 -3.87
N ASN A 21 12.62 -15.25 -4.74
CA ASN A 21 13.32 -16.54 -4.66
C ASN A 21 14.67 -16.52 -5.40
N THR A 22 15.08 -15.39 -5.97
CA THR A 22 16.37 -15.29 -6.68
C THR A 22 17.52 -15.56 -5.73
N PRO A 23 18.51 -16.40 -6.12
CA PRO A 23 19.71 -16.62 -5.29
C PRO A 23 20.40 -15.31 -4.93
N GLY A 24 20.73 -15.16 -3.64
CA GLY A 24 21.33 -13.95 -3.08
C GLY A 24 20.31 -12.94 -2.50
N VAL A 25 19.01 -13.20 -2.64
CA VAL A 25 17.97 -12.48 -1.90
C VAL A 25 17.73 -13.16 -0.57
N ASP A 26 17.94 -12.47 0.54
CA ASP A 26 17.68 -12.96 1.90
C ASP A 26 16.61 -12.08 2.56
N LEU A 27 15.54 -12.71 3.03
CA LEU A 27 14.40 -12.08 3.67
C LEU A 27 14.40 -12.41 5.16
N ARG A 28 14.42 -11.39 6.00
CA ARG A 28 14.33 -11.54 7.46
C ARG A 28 13.10 -10.86 8.00
N PRO A 29 12.19 -11.59 8.67
CA PRO A 29 10.99 -11.01 9.22
C PRO A 29 11.32 -10.04 10.36
N ILE A 30 10.67 -8.87 10.37
CA ILE A 30 10.68 -7.94 11.49
C ILE A 30 9.39 -8.12 12.26
N ILE A 31 9.51 -8.48 13.53
CA ILE A 31 8.36 -8.56 14.43
C ILE A 31 8.10 -7.16 14.99
N THR A 32 6.94 -6.62 14.69
CA THR A 32 6.52 -5.29 15.15
C THR A 32 6.13 -5.29 16.64
N LEU A 33 5.99 -4.10 17.23
CA LEU A 33 5.70 -3.93 18.66
C LEU A 33 4.42 -4.64 19.12
N ASP A 34 3.46 -4.81 18.23
CA ASP A 34 2.20 -5.53 18.47
C ASP A 34 2.31 -7.05 18.29
N GLY A 35 3.53 -7.57 18.11
CA GLY A 35 3.81 -8.99 17.93
C GLY A 35 3.49 -9.55 16.53
N ARG A 36 3.15 -8.71 15.57
CA ARG A 36 2.83 -9.14 14.20
C ARG A 36 4.06 -9.12 13.29
N HIS A 37 3.97 -9.88 12.22
CA HIS A 37 4.92 -9.86 11.11
C HIS A 37 4.25 -9.22 9.89
N GLU A 38 4.56 -7.96 9.63
CA GLU A 38 3.99 -7.20 8.50
C GLU A 38 5.07 -6.65 7.56
N VAL A 39 6.32 -6.61 8.00
CA VAL A 39 7.45 -6.06 7.25
C VAL A 39 8.70 -6.94 7.38
N ASN A 40 9.61 -6.81 6.42
CA ASN A 40 10.85 -7.59 6.37
C ASN A 40 12.06 -6.69 6.16
N GLU A 41 13.21 -7.12 6.64
CA GLU A 41 14.50 -6.72 6.09
C GLU A 41 14.77 -7.52 4.82
N VAL A 42 15.32 -6.88 3.81
CA VAL A 42 15.69 -7.52 2.54
C VAL A 42 17.16 -7.24 2.25
N PHE A 43 17.93 -8.31 2.10
CA PHE A 43 19.36 -8.23 1.78
C PHE A 43 19.58 -8.76 0.37
N PHE A 44 20.49 -8.11 -0.35
CA PHE A 44 20.89 -8.50 -1.70
C PHE A 44 22.41 -8.75 -1.72
N SER A 45 22.81 -9.98 -2.07
CA SER A 45 24.22 -10.39 -2.18
C SER A 45 24.44 -10.95 -3.56
N ASP A 46 25.13 -10.21 -4.42
CA ASP A 46 25.46 -10.62 -5.80
C ASP A 46 24.26 -11.11 -6.62
N VAL A 47 23.09 -10.54 -6.39
CA VAL A 47 21.85 -10.91 -7.08
C VAL A 47 21.95 -10.56 -8.56
N ARG A 48 21.75 -11.55 -9.43
CA ARG A 48 21.71 -11.35 -10.87
C ARG A 48 20.26 -11.30 -11.34
N VAL A 49 19.92 -10.24 -12.05
CA VAL A 49 18.57 -9.99 -12.57
C VAL A 49 18.65 -9.87 -14.10
N PRO A 50 17.77 -10.55 -14.85
CA PRO A 50 17.70 -10.38 -16.30
C PRO A 50 17.45 -8.91 -16.68
N ALA A 51 18.10 -8.45 -17.76
CA ALA A 51 17.96 -7.05 -18.21
C ALA A 51 16.53 -6.70 -18.64
N GLU A 52 15.78 -7.69 -19.11
CA GLU A 52 14.36 -7.56 -19.47
C GLU A 52 13.44 -7.23 -18.28
N ASN A 53 13.91 -7.45 -17.05
CA ASN A 53 13.19 -7.07 -15.84
C ASN A 53 13.31 -5.57 -15.51
N LEU A 54 13.99 -4.79 -16.34
CA LEU A 54 14.03 -3.33 -16.22
C LEU A 54 12.63 -2.76 -16.49
N VAL A 55 12.15 -1.96 -15.54
CA VAL A 55 10.87 -1.26 -15.68
C VAL A 55 11.11 0.05 -16.42
N GLY A 56 10.62 0.12 -17.66
CA GLY A 56 10.74 1.30 -18.52
C GLY A 56 12.19 1.57 -18.97
N GLU A 57 12.66 2.80 -18.82
CA GLU A 57 13.98 3.25 -19.27
C GLU A 57 14.97 3.28 -18.11
N GLU A 58 16.21 2.95 -18.39
CA GLU A 58 17.31 3.07 -17.43
C GLU A 58 17.46 4.53 -16.95
N ASN A 59 17.78 4.70 -15.68
CA ASN A 59 17.96 6.00 -15.02
C ASN A 59 16.68 6.86 -14.91
N ARG A 60 15.50 6.33 -15.22
CA ARG A 60 14.21 7.03 -15.13
C ARG A 60 13.33 6.57 -13.94
N GLY A 61 13.87 5.75 -13.06
CA GLY A 61 13.10 5.19 -11.92
C GLY A 61 12.48 6.25 -11.01
N TRP A 62 13.10 7.42 -10.85
CA TRP A 62 12.51 8.49 -10.06
C TRP A 62 11.23 9.08 -10.67
N ASP A 63 11.12 9.13 -11.99
CA ASP A 63 9.92 9.59 -12.67
C ASP A 63 8.77 8.60 -12.45
N TYR A 64 9.07 7.30 -12.50
CA TYR A 64 8.09 6.24 -12.19
C TYR A 64 7.65 6.27 -10.73
N ALA A 65 8.59 6.50 -9.78
CA ALA A 65 8.27 6.65 -8.37
C ALA A 65 7.33 7.84 -8.12
N LYS A 66 7.58 8.99 -8.76
CA LYS A 66 6.71 10.16 -8.64
C LYS A 66 5.30 9.89 -9.18
N PHE A 67 5.22 9.20 -10.32
CA PHE A 67 3.93 8.80 -10.89
C PHE A 67 3.15 7.88 -9.93
N LEU A 68 3.82 6.84 -9.42
CA LEU A 68 3.22 5.93 -8.45
C LEU A 68 2.70 6.66 -7.21
N LEU A 69 3.56 7.46 -6.57
CA LEU A 69 3.22 8.21 -5.36
C LEU A 69 2.07 9.22 -5.57
N ALA A 70 1.96 9.80 -6.76
CA ALA A 70 0.84 10.69 -7.08
C ALA A 70 -0.50 9.94 -7.15
N ASN A 71 -0.49 8.71 -7.67
CA ASN A 71 -1.70 7.87 -7.80
C ASN A 71 -2.05 7.11 -6.51
N GLU A 72 -1.07 6.82 -5.67
CA GLU A 72 -1.26 6.06 -4.43
C GLU A 72 -2.03 6.85 -3.34
N ARG A 73 -2.01 8.18 -3.41
CA ARG A 73 -2.64 9.07 -2.42
C ARG A 73 -4.14 8.83 -2.24
N SER A 74 -4.85 8.46 -3.29
CA SER A 74 -6.27 8.13 -3.23
C SER A 74 -6.55 6.83 -2.47
N GLY A 75 -5.59 5.88 -2.45
CA GLY A 75 -5.71 4.60 -1.73
C GLY A 75 -5.52 4.71 -0.21
N ILE A 76 -4.78 5.72 0.26
CA ILE A 76 -4.43 5.89 1.69
C ILE A 76 -5.68 6.09 2.57
N ALA A 77 -6.69 6.79 2.08
CA ALA A 77 -7.91 7.05 2.80
C ALA A 77 -8.74 5.79 3.09
N ARG A 78 -8.44 4.66 2.43
CA ARG A 78 -9.12 3.34 2.61
C ARG A 78 -10.65 3.46 2.64
N ILE A 79 -11.21 4.33 1.80
CA ILE A 79 -12.65 4.63 1.77
C ILE A 79 -13.46 3.35 1.56
N GLY A 80 -13.05 2.48 0.64
CA GLY A 80 -13.72 1.19 0.38
C GLY A 80 -13.80 0.31 1.63
N LEU A 81 -12.70 0.20 2.39
CA LEU A 81 -12.67 -0.57 3.64
C LEU A 81 -13.55 0.05 4.72
N SER A 82 -13.57 1.37 4.82
CA SER A 82 -14.40 2.10 5.77
C SER A 82 -15.89 1.91 5.47
N LYS A 83 -16.28 1.97 4.21
CA LYS A 83 -17.65 1.67 3.76
C LYS A 83 -18.08 0.25 4.07
N GLU A 84 -17.21 -0.71 3.82
CA GLU A 84 -17.47 -2.11 4.14
C GLU A 84 -17.69 -2.31 5.64
N ARG A 85 -16.87 -1.66 6.50
CA ARG A 85 -17.03 -1.70 7.96
C ARG A 85 -18.36 -1.09 8.42
N VAL A 86 -18.72 0.09 7.88
CA VAL A 86 -20.02 0.73 8.21
C VAL A 86 -21.20 -0.13 7.75
N SER A 87 -21.11 -0.75 6.58
CA SER A 87 -22.12 -1.70 6.10
C SER A 87 -22.29 -2.89 7.06
N ARG A 88 -21.20 -3.46 7.56
CA ARG A 88 -21.24 -4.55 8.57
C ARG A 88 -21.86 -4.10 9.89
N ILE A 89 -21.54 -2.88 10.35
CA ILE A 89 -22.14 -2.30 11.55
C ILE A 89 -23.66 -2.23 11.38
N ARG A 90 -24.12 -1.69 10.25
CA ARG A 90 -25.55 -1.60 9.93
C ARG A 90 -26.25 -2.95 9.92
N GLN A 91 -25.68 -3.93 9.22
CA GLN A 91 -26.23 -5.29 9.15
C GLN A 91 -26.36 -5.94 10.54
N ARG A 92 -25.32 -5.80 11.38
CA ARG A 92 -25.35 -6.33 12.75
C ARG A 92 -26.37 -5.61 13.62
N ALA A 93 -26.48 -4.29 13.52
CA ALA A 93 -27.45 -3.50 14.25
C ALA A 93 -28.90 -3.87 13.86
N GLN A 94 -29.16 -4.15 12.59
CA GLN A 94 -30.45 -4.65 12.11
C GLN A 94 -30.76 -6.04 12.67
N ALA A 95 -29.76 -6.92 12.70
CA ALA A 95 -29.95 -8.30 13.18
C ALA A 95 -30.20 -8.40 14.69
N ASN A 96 -29.72 -7.45 15.50
CA ASN A 96 -29.85 -7.45 16.96
C ASN A 96 -30.81 -6.37 17.51
N GLY A 97 -31.55 -5.66 16.65
CA GLY A 97 -32.54 -4.66 17.03
C GLY A 97 -31.98 -3.28 17.41
N VAL A 98 -30.66 -3.08 17.49
CA VAL A 98 -30.05 -1.77 17.82
C VAL A 98 -30.36 -0.72 16.74
N TRP A 99 -30.68 -1.15 15.52
CA TRP A 99 -31.05 -0.25 14.43
C TRP A 99 -32.33 0.55 14.70
N ASP A 100 -33.19 0.09 15.61
CA ASP A 100 -34.43 0.76 15.97
C ASP A 100 -34.20 1.98 16.90
N ASP A 101 -33.01 2.06 17.52
CA ASP A 101 -32.60 3.25 18.24
C ASP A 101 -32.34 4.40 17.24
N PRO A 102 -33.10 5.51 17.30
CA PRO A 102 -32.98 6.61 16.37
C PRO A 102 -31.63 7.35 16.47
N LEU A 103 -31.01 7.40 17.66
CA LEU A 103 -29.71 8.07 17.85
C LEU A 103 -28.60 7.24 17.20
N PHE A 104 -28.58 5.94 17.46
CA PHE A 104 -27.61 5.05 16.84
C PHE A 104 -27.72 5.07 15.31
N ARG A 105 -28.96 4.97 14.80
CA ARG A 105 -29.21 5.02 13.36
C ARG A 105 -28.74 6.33 12.73
N ALA A 106 -29.01 7.47 13.38
CA ALA A 106 -28.57 8.78 12.89
C ALA A 106 -27.04 8.87 12.78
N GLU A 107 -26.29 8.34 13.76
CA GLU A 107 -24.83 8.32 13.72
C GLU A 107 -24.29 7.46 12.58
N VAL A 108 -24.87 6.28 12.34
CA VAL A 108 -24.43 5.43 11.21
C VAL A 108 -24.72 6.11 9.86
N ILE A 109 -25.90 6.74 9.71
CA ILE A 109 -26.25 7.47 8.50
C ILE A 109 -25.29 8.67 8.29
N ARG A 110 -24.95 9.40 9.35
CA ARG A 110 -23.96 10.48 9.28
C ARG A 110 -22.61 9.99 8.73
N LEU A 111 -22.11 8.86 9.24
CA LEU A 111 -20.87 8.24 8.73
C LEU A 111 -20.99 7.82 7.26
N GLU A 112 -22.13 7.28 6.83
CA GLU A 112 -22.37 6.92 5.43
C GLU A 112 -22.32 8.15 4.52
N ILE A 113 -22.89 9.30 4.96
CA ILE A 113 -22.87 10.56 4.22
C ILE A 113 -21.44 11.11 4.12
N GLU A 114 -20.71 11.15 5.24
CA GLU A 114 -19.32 11.60 5.27
C GLU A 114 -18.42 10.76 4.35
N LEU A 115 -18.56 9.42 4.39
CA LEU A 115 -17.82 8.52 3.49
C LEU A 115 -18.19 8.74 2.02
N LYS A 116 -19.45 9.08 1.74
CA LYS A 116 -19.89 9.39 0.38
C LYS A 116 -19.30 10.68 -0.14
N ALA A 117 -19.10 11.67 0.72
CA ALA A 117 -18.48 12.94 0.36
C ALA A 117 -16.98 12.84 0.07
N LEU A 118 -16.33 11.74 0.50
CA LEU A 118 -14.90 11.47 0.26
C LEU A 118 -14.65 10.68 -1.04
N GLU A 119 -15.66 10.25 -1.76
CA GLU A 119 -15.55 9.61 -3.08
C GLU A 119 -15.28 10.62 -4.20
#